data_1001a8e9a33da48da8dee5a6815ad538
#
_entry.id   1001a8e9a33da48da8dee5a6815ad538
#
_cell.length_a   1.000
_cell.length_b   1.000
_cell.length_c   1.000
_cell.angle_alpha   90.00
_cell.angle_beta   90.00
_cell.angle_gamma   90.00
#
_symmetry.space_group_name_H-M   'P 1'
#
loop_
_entity.id
_entity.type
_entity.pdbx_description
1 polymer ?
#
loop_
_entity_poly.entity_id
_entity_poly.type
_entity_poly.pdbx_seq_one_letter_code
_entity_poly.pdbx_strand_id
1 'polypeptide(L)'
;MERLIIKKFVLGIMSTNCYLIENNNHSILIDPGDKAELLINYLTQNNLQLTAILLTHGHFDHIGAIDELVEKYNCPVYIHQVR
;
A
#
# COMPACT_ATOMS: atom_id res chain seq x y z
N MET A 1 6.66 24.12 2.65
CA MET A 1 5.37 23.53 3.01
C MET A 1 5.25 22.13 2.45
N GLU A 2 4.93 21.19 3.29
CA GLU A 2 4.75 19.81 2.84
C GLU A 2 3.45 19.63 2.11
N ARG A 3 3.48 18.77 1.09
CA ARG A 3 2.31 18.52 0.27
C ARG A 3 2.01 17.02 0.30
N LEU A 4 0.77 16.67 0.61
CA LEU A 4 0.31 15.31 0.54
C LEU A 4 -0.26 15.05 -0.85
N ILE A 5 0.17 13.96 -1.45
CA ILE A 5 -0.34 13.51 -2.73
C ILE A 5 -1.03 12.18 -2.50
N ILE A 6 -2.28 12.07 -2.93
CA ILE A 6 -3.06 10.86 -2.77
C ILE A 6 -3.36 10.29 -4.14
N LYS A 7 -2.97 9.03 -4.36
CA LYS A 7 -3.24 8.33 -5.60
C LYS A 7 -4.10 7.10 -5.31
N LYS A 8 -5.00 6.81 -6.23
CA LYS A 8 -5.89 5.66 -6.12
C LYS A 8 -5.53 4.64 -7.19
N PHE A 9 -5.37 3.39 -6.77
CA PHE A 9 -5.16 2.27 -7.69
C PHE A 9 -6.33 1.31 -7.57
N VAL A 10 -6.84 0.84 -8.69
CA VAL A 10 -7.84 -0.22 -8.72
C VAL A 10 -7.13 -1.50 -9.09
N LEU A 11 -7.07 -2.44 -8.17
CA LEU A 11 -6.20 -3.59 -8.27
C LEU A 11 -6.97 -4.91 -8.45
N GLY A 12 -6.50 -5.70 -9.41
CA GLY A 12 -6.92 -7.08 -9.57
C GLY A 12 -8.33 -7.25 -10.11
N ILE A 13 -8.74 -8.51 -10.17
CA ILE A 13 -10.04 -8.91 -10.73
C ILE A 13 -11.19 -8.35 -9.91
N MET A 14 -11.01 -8.27 -8.59
CA MET A 14 -12.05 -7.78 -7.69
C MET A 14 -12.12 -6.25 -7.65
N SER A 15 -11.32 -5.57 -8.44
CA SER A 15 -11.29 -4.11 -8.50
C SER A 15 -11.15 -3.48 -7.12
N THR A 16 -10.23 -4.00 -6.32
CA THR A 16 -10.00 -3.50 -4.98
C THR A 16 -9.33 -2.13 -5.03
N ASN A 17 -9.88 -1.19 -4.29
CA ASN A 17 -9.31 0.15 -4.21
C ASN A 17 -8.13 0.17 -3.26
N CYS A 18 -6.99 0.62 -3.76
CA CYS A 18 -5.80 0.81 -2.97
C CYS A 18 -5.42 2.29 -3.05
N TYR A 19 -5.08 2.88 -1.91
CA TYR A 19 -4.68 4.28 -1.89
C TYR A 19 -3.22 4.40 -1.48
N LEU A 20 -2.51 5.28 -2.16
CA LEU A 20 -1.13 5.60 -1.82
C LEU A 20 -1.10 7.06 -1.38
N ILE A 21 -0.56 7.30 -0.20
CA ILE A 21 -0.37 8.65 0.32
C ILE A 21 1.12 8.95 0.30
N GLU A 22 1.51 9.98 -0.42
CA GLU A 22 2.91 10.38 -0.56
C GLU A 22 3.17 11.71 0.13
N ASN A 23 4.30 11.78 0.79
CA ASN A 23 4.78 13.02 1.39
C ASN A 23 6.30 13.01 1.30
N ASN A 24 6.85 13.87 0.44
CA ASN A 24 8.27 13.88 0.11
C ASN A 24 8.68 12.51 -0.45
N ASN A 25 9.65 11.83 0.14
CA ASN A 25 10.08 10.52 -0.34
C ASN A 25 9.48 9.36 0.45
N HIS A 26 8.50 9.64 1.28
CA HIS A 26 7.85 8.63 2.11
C HIS A 26 6.44 8.37 1.63
N SER A 27 5.96 7.16 1.86
CA SER A 27 4.61 6.80 1.43
C SER A 27 3.99 5.78 2.37
N ILE A 28 2.65 5.74 2.33
CA ILE A 28 1.84 4.79 3.06
C ILE A 28 0.85 4.20 2.07
N LEU A 29 0.72 2.88 2.07
CA LEU A 29 -0.27 2.19 1.25
C LEU A 29 -1.45 1.78 2.11
N ILE A 30 -2.65 2.00 1.59
CA ILE A 30 -3.90 1.63 2.24
C ILE A 30 -4.58 0.54 1.40
N ASP A 31 -4.80 -0.62 2.00
CA ASP A 31 -5.46 -1.77 1.38
C ASP A 31 -4.80 -2.28 0.09
N PRO A 32 -3.49 -2.58 0.10
CA PRO A 32 -2.84 -3.14 -1.08
C PRO A 32 -3.13 -4.65 -1.17
N GLY A 33 -4.33 -4.97 -1.65
CA GLY A 33 -4.83 -6.34 -1.65
C GLY A 33 -4.32 -7.22 -2.79
N ASP A 34 -3.70 -6.65 -3.82
CA ASP A 34 -3.27 -7.40 -5.00
C ASP A 34 -2.21 -6.59 -5.74
N LYS A 35 -1.58 -7.21 -6.75
CA LYS A 35 -0.66 -6.53 -7.66
C LYS A 35 0.52 -5.85 -6.97
N ALA A 36 1.18 -6.58 -6.08
CA ALA A 36 2.36 -6.05 -5.38
C ALA A 36 3.41 -5.55 -6.36
N GLU A 37 3.63 -6.26 -7.46
CA GLU A 37 4.63 -5.89 -8.44
C GLU A 37 4.35 -4.52 -9.06
N LEU A 38 3.09 -4.24 -9.37
CA LEU A 38 2.70 -2.94 -9.90
C LEU A 38 3.00 -1.83 -8.90
N LEU A 39 2.65 -2.07 -7.64
CA LEU A 39 2.89 -1.10 -6.59
C LEU A 39 4.38 -0.88 -6.34
N ILE A 40 5.16 -1.95 -6.32
CA ILE A 40 6.61 -1.86 -6.14
C ILE A 40 7.24 -1.08 -7.28
N ASN A 41 6.80 -1.34 -8.52
CA ASN A 41 7.32 -0.61 -9.68
C ASN A 41 7.02 0.88 -9.57
N TYR A 42 5.80 1.23 -9.16
CA TYR A 42 5.44 2.62 -8.99
C TYR A 42 6.31 3.30 -7.93
N LEU A 43 6.47 2.64 -6.78
CA LEU A 43 7.27 3.18 -5.68
C LEU A 43 8.74 3.37 -6.12
N THR A 44 9.27 2.38 -6.83
CA THR A 44 10.65 2.43 -7.30
C THR A 44 10.86 3.55 -8.31
N GLN A 45 9.96 3.68 -9.27
CA GLN A 45 10.08 4.69 -10.31
C GLN A 45 9.96 6.10 -9.77
N ASN A 46 9.26 6.27 -8.67
CA ASN A 46 9.05 7.58 -8.06
C ASN A 46 9.92 7.83 -6.85
N ASN A 47 10.89 6.95 -6.61
CA ASN A 47 11.84 7.07 -5.50
C ASN A 47 11.14 7.21 -4.15
N LEU A 48 10.11 6.41 -3.94
CA LEU A 48 9.32 6.46 -2.72
C LEU A 48 9.70 5.31 -1.79
N GLN A 49 9.87 5.64 -0.52
CA GLN A 49 10.08 4.67 0.53
C GLN A 49 8.73 4.31 1.13
N LEU A 50 8.40 3.03 1.19
CA LEU A 50 7.16 2.60 1.82
C LEU A 50 7.39 2.52 3.33
N THR A 51 6.68 3.37 4.05
CA THR A 51 6.85 3.53 5.49
C THR A 51 5.92 2.62 6.29
N ALA A 52 4.70 2.40 5.78
CA ALA A 52 3.71 1.59 6.49
C ALA A 52 2.61 1.15 5.54
N ILE A 53 1.89 0.11 5.95
CA ILE A 53 0.72 -0.37 5.26
C ILE A 53 -0.45 -0.33 6.25
N LEU A 54 -1.58 0.23 5.82
CA LEU A 54 -2.79 0.29 6.62
C LEU A 54 -3.85 -0.58 5.97
N LEU A 55 -4.46 -1.44 6.77
CA LEU A 55 -5.56 -2.29 6.31
C LEU A 55 -6.83 -1.83 6.99
N THR A 56 -7.82 -1.44 6.19
CA THR A 56 -9.10 -0.94 6.72
C THR A 56 -10.08 -2.07 7.00
N HIS A 57 -9.85 -3.24 6.40
CA HIS A 57 -10.69 -4.40 6.59
C HIS A 57 -9.87 -5.55 7.15
N GLY A 58 -10.46 -6.33 8.06
CA GLY A 58 -9.76 -7.44 8.67
C GLY A 58 -9.72 -8.71 7.82
N HIS A 59 -10.42 -8.72 6.69
CA HIS A 59 -10.49 -9.90 5.83
C HIS A 59 -9.77 -9.64 4.53
N PHE A 60 -8.59 -10.24 4.40
CA PHE A 60 -7.86 -10.23 3.15
C PHE A 60 -7.65 -11.68 2.73
N ASP A 61 -8.38 -12.10 1.71
CA ASP A 61 -8.24 -13.44 1.17
C ASP A 61 -6.89 -13.61 0.48
N HIS A 62 -6.29 -12.50 0.07
CA HIS A 62 -5.01 -12.52 -0.62
C HIS A 62 -4.03 -11.62 0.11
N ILE A 63 -3.26 -12.22 0.99
CA ILE A 63 -2.23 -11.49 1.73
C ILE A 63 -0.88 -11.50 1.03
N GLY A 64 -0.79 -12.18 -0.13
CA GLY A 64 0.47 -12.29 -0.85
C GLY A 64 1.10 -10.94 -1.20
N ALA A 65 0.27 -9.98 -1.62
CA ALA A 65 0.78 -8.65 -1.96
C ALA A 65 1.36 -7.96 -0.73
N ILE A 66 0.71 -8.12 0.41
CA ILE A 66 1.18 -7.53 1.66
C ILE A 66 2.51 -8.17 2.06
N ASP A 67 2.62 -9.50 1.96
CA ASP A 67 3.85 -10.19 2.31
C ASP A 67 5.02 -9.73 1.46
N GLU A 68 4.81 -9.58 0.14
CA GLU A 68 5.86 -9.11 -0.75
C GLU A 68 6.31 -7.69 -0.40
N LEU A 69 5.35 -6.82 -0.09
CA LEU A 69 5.66 -5.44 0.26
C LEU A 69 6.42 -5.35 1.59
N VAL A 70 5.99 -6.12 2.57
CA VAL A 70 6.66 -6.15 3.87
C VAL A 70 8.07 -6.70 3.73
N GLU A 71 8.23 -7.77 2.94
CA GLU A 71 9.54 -8.36 2.75
C GLU A 71 10.50 -7.39 2.07
N LYS A 72 10.02 -6.66 1.06
CA LYS A 72 10.87 -5.73 0.33
C LYS A 72 11.20 -4.48 1.14
N TYR A 73 10.22 -3.92 1.83
CA TYR A 73 10.39 -2.61 2.47
C TYR A 73 10.58 -2.70 3.98
N ASN A 74 10.37 -3.87 4.55
CA ASN A 74 10.51 -4.08 5.99
C ASN A 74 9.71 -3.07 6.80
N CYS A 75 8.46 -2.86 6.40
CA CYS A 75 7.60 -1.85 7.01
C CYS A 75 6.52 -2.50 7.87
N PRO A 76 6.00 -1.76 8.86
CA PRO A 76 4.92 -2.28 9.69
C PRO A 76 3.59 -2.30 8.96
N VAL A 77 2.71 -3.18 9.41
CA VAL A 77 1.34 -3.29 8.92
C VAL A 77 0.39 -3.01 10.08
N TYR A 78 -0.52 -2.08 9.87
CA TYR A 78 -1.52 -1.72 10.89
C TYR A 78 -2.89 -2.13 10.38
N ILE A 79 -3.65 -2.80 11.22
CA ILE A 79 -4.98 -3.27 10.87
C ILE A 79 -5.99 -2.55 11.74
N HIS A 80 -6.98 -1.92 11.09
CA HIS A 80 -8.08 -1.30 11.80
C HIS A 80 -9.06 -2.37 12.22
N GLN A 81 -9.35 -2.43 13.51
CA GLN A 81 -10.35 -3.36 14.03
C GLN A 81 -11.69 -2.66 14.18
N VAL A 82 -12.69 -3.24 13.55
CA VAL A 82 -14.06 -2.78 13.69
C VAL A 82 -14.76 -3.75 14.63
N ARG A 83 -15.40 -3.18 15.62
CA ARG A 83 -16.15 -3.97 16.57
C ARG A 83 -17.64 -3.90 16.28
#